data_fc280fca5336668e2a72b95ef02f0b2d
#
_entry.id   fc280fca5336668e2a72b95ef02f0b2d
#
_cell.length_a   1.000
_cell.length_b   1.000
_cell.length_c   1.000
_cell.angle_alpha   90.00
_cell.angle_beta   90.00
_cell.angle_gamma   90.00
#
_symmetry.space_group_name_H-M   'P 1'
#
loop_
_entity.id
_entity.type
_entity.pdbx_description
1 polymer ?
#
loop_
_entity_poly.entity_id
_entity_poly.type
_entity_poly.pdbx_seq_one_letter_code
_entity_poly.pdbx_strand_id
1 'polypeptide(L)'
;GATTVIFEGIPSYPTHSRFWEVIQKHRVNQFYTAPTAIRSLAKEKIEYVRDYRLDSLKVIGSVGEPINEEAWHWYNDHVGNKRCPLVDTWWQTETGSIMIAPLPGVTTLKPGCATNPLFGIEPLVCLEDRTVCKPGEDGRLFIKKPWPSQARTIWGDHQRYMDTYWN
;
A
#
# COMPACT_ATOMS: atom_id res chain seq x y z
N GLY A 1 3.71 17.19 -11.69
CA GLY A 1 3.92 18.10 -10.75
C GLY A 1 3.16 18.01 -9.42
N ALA A 2 3.47 17.04 -8.55
CA ALA A 2 2.98 17.03 -7.18
C ALA A 2 4.08 17.49 -6.21
N THR A 3 3.70 18.09 -5.09
CA THR A 3 4.61 18.40 -4.00
C THR A 3 4.64 17.23 -3.03
N THR A 4 5.83 16.71 -2.73
CA THR A 4 6.02 15.65 -1.75
C THR A 4 6.53 16.27 -0.44
N VAL A 5 5.84 15.95 0.67
CA VAL A 5 6.32 16.25 2.01
C VAL A 5 7.14 15.07 2.50
N ILE A 6 8.42 15.31 2.74
CA ILE A 6 9.33 14.34 3.35
C ILE A 6 9.69 14.88 4.73
N PHE A 7 9.48 14.09 5.78
CA PHE A 7 9.92 14.47 7.11
C PHE A 7 10.84 13.40 7.70
N GLU A 8 11.85 13.84 8.41
CA GLU A 8 12.78 12.99 9.14
C GLU A 8 12.23 12.73 10.54
N GLY A 9 12.01 11.47 10.86
CA GLY A 9 11.48 11.09 12.17
C GLY A 9 10.69 9.80 12.16
N ILE A 10 10.22 9.41 13.34
CA ILE A 10 9.39 8.22 13.55
C ILE A 10 7.96 8.64 13.96
N PRO A 11 6.95 7.79 13.74
CA PRO A 11 5.55 8.14 14.00
C PRO A 11 5.22 8.43 15.47
N SER A 12 6.06 7.97 16.39
CA SER A 12 5.85 8.09 17.85
C SER A 12 6.66 9.18 18.54
N TYR A 13 7.43 9.99 17.81
CA TYR A 13 8.25 11.05 18.40
C TYR A 13 7.92 12.43 17.83
N PRO A 14 7.78 13.47 18.66
CA PRO A 14 7.82 13.49 20.13
C PRO A 14 6.59 12.87 20.80
N THR A 15 5.51 12.65 20.04
CA THR A 15 4.27 12.01 20.49
C THR A 15 3.70 11.12 19.39
N HIS A 16 2.77 10.23 19.73
CA HIS A 16 2.05 9.39 18.75
C HIS A 16 1.12 10.17 17.80
N SER A 17 1.04 11.49 17.96
CA SER A 17 0.34 12.39 17.04
C SER A 17 1.19 12.87 15.87
N ARG A 18 2.45 12.48 15.77
CA ARG A 18 3.43 13.07 14.84
C ARG A 18 2.97 13.11 13.40
N PHE A 19 2.39 12.05 12.89
CA PHE A 19 1.86 12.02 11.52
C PHE A 19 0.72 13.02 11.32
N TRP A 20 -0.17 13.10 12.27
CA TRP A 20 -1.36 13.94 12.20
C TRP A 20 -1.01 15.42 12.29
N GLU A 21 -0.02 15.75 13.13
CA GLU A 21 0.57 17.09 13.19
C GLU A 21 1.14 17.52 11.83
N VAL A 22 1.92 16.66 11.17
CA VAL A 22 2.49 16.93 9.85
C VAL A 22 1.39 17.11 8.79
N ILE A 23 0.39 16.22 8.80
CA ILE A 23 -0.75 16.31 7.88
C ILE A 23 -1.50 17.63 8.06
N GLN A 24 -1.82 18.01 9.28
CA GLN A 24 -2.52 19.25 9.58
C GLN A 24 -1.69 20.48 9.19
N LYS A 25 -0.42 20.51 9.61
CA LYS A 25 0.49 21.63 9.37
C LYS A 25 0.70 21.93 7.90
N HIS A 26 0.92 20.90 7.11
CA HIS A 26 1.23 21.01 5.68
C HIS A 26 0.01 20.81 4.77
N ARG A 27 -1.18 20.60 5.35
CA ARG A 27 -2.43 20.33 4.62
C ARG A 27 -2.27 19.24 3.57
N VAL A 28 -1.70 18.13 4.01
CA VAL A 28 -1.41 16.97 3.15
C VAL A 28 -2.71 16.43 2.55
N ASN A 29 -2.73 16.17 1.25
CA ASN A 29 -3.90 15.64 0.55
C ASN A 29 -3.87 14.12 0.42
N GLN A 30 -2.69 13.51 0.39
CA GLN A 30 -2.50 12.07 0.25
C GLN A 30 -1.53 11.60 1.32
N PHE A 31 -1.94 10.62 2.11
CA PHE A 31 -1.09 10.03 3.14
C PHE A 31 -0.88 8.56 2.86
N TYR A 32 0.37 8.14 2.72
CA TYR A 32 0.78 6.80 2.32
C TYR A 32 1.80 6.26 3.31
N THR A 33 1.49 5.13 3.95
CA THR A 33 2.31 4.57 5.03
C THR A 33 2.17 3.05 5.13
N ALA A 34 3.02 2.44 5.97
CA ALA A 34 3.01 0.99 6.18
C ALA A 34 1.94 0.55 7.21
N PRO A 35 1.31 -0.61 7.03
CA PRO A 35 0.39 -1.20 8.00
C PRO A 35 0.98 -1.36 9.41
N THR A 36 2.26 -1.67 9.53
CA THR A 36 2.94 -1.74 10.84
C THR A 36 2.87 -0.42 11.60
N ALA A 37 3.05 0.73 10.92
CA ALA A 37 2.88 2.04 11.55
C ALA A 37 1.44 2.26 12.01
N ILE A 38 0.46 1.91 11.16
CA ILE A 38 -0.96 2.02 11.50
C ILE A 38 -1.33 1.12 12.67
N ARG A 39 -0.91 -0.15 12.68
CA ARG A 39 -1.13 -1.07 13.82
C ARG A 39 -0.53 -0.57 15.12
N SER A 40 0.65 0.06 15.05
CA SER A 40 1.29 0.65 16.23
C SER A 40 0.48 1.81 16.78
N LEU A 41 0.05 2.74 15.91
CA LEU A 41 -0.73 3.92 16.31
C LEU A 41 -2.15 3.56 16.74
N ALA A 42 -2.73 2.49 16.19
CA ALA A 42 -4.06 2.00 16.58
C ALA A 42 -4.14 1.47 18.02
N LYS A 43 -3.01 1.10 18.62
CA LYS A 43 -2.92 0.66 20.02
C LYS A 43 -2.89 1.83 21.00
N GLU A 44 -2.69 3.03 20.50
CA GLU A 44 -2.55 4.24 21.31
C GLU A 44 -3.90 4.93 21.53
N LYS A 45 -3.91 5.94 22.38
CA LYS A 45 -5.12 6.72 22.68
C LYS A 45 -5.64 7.39 21.41
N ILE A 46 -6.93 7.30 21.18
CA ILE A 46 -7.58 7.84 19.98
C ILE A 46 -7.49 9.37 19.89
N GLU A 47 -7.32 10.04 21.02
CA GLU A 47 -7.12 11.48 21.10
C GLU A 47 -5.90 11.93 20.28
N TYR A 48 -4.86 11.11 20.19
CA TYR A 48 -3.70 11.40 19.36
C TYR A 48 -4.06 11.64 17.88
N VAL A 49 -5.14 11.08 17.40
CA VAL A 49 -5.66 11.31 16.04
C VAL A 49 -6.72 12.40 16.03
N ARG A 50 -7.69 12.32 16.97
CA ARG A 50 -8.90 13.16 16.98
C ARG A 50 -8.63 14.64 17.25
N ASP A 51 -7.54 14.95 17.94
CA ASP A 51 -7.15 16.34 18.27
C ASP A 51 -6.59 17.08 17.06
N TYR A 52 -6.44 16.42 15.91
CA TYR A 52 -5.90 17.01 14.69
C TYR A 52 -6.91 17.08 13.55
N ARG A 53 -6.82 18.16 12.77
CA ARG A 53 -7.67 18.37 11.61
C ARG A 53 -7.07 17.65 10.41
N LEU A 54 -7.71 16.56 9.98
CA LEU A 54 -7.33 15.76 8.81
C LEU A 54 -8.23 16.04 7.59
N ASP A 55 -8.94 17.17 7.58
CA ASP A 55 -9.90 17.58 6.55
C ASP A 55 -9.26 17.80 5.17
N SER A 56 -7.95 18.05 5.12
CA SER A 56 -7.20 18.18 3.87
C SER A 56 -6.97 16.86 3.15
N LEU A 57 -7.02 15.72 3.86
CA LEU A 57 -6.84 14.41 3.24
C LEU A 57 -7.96 14.11 2.23
N LYS A 58 -7.56 13.60 1.07
CA LYS A 58 -8.43 13.14 -0.02
C LYS A 58 -8.29 11.64 -0.27
N VAL A 59 -7.08 11.10 -0.06
CA VAL A 59 -6.74 9.70 -0.23
C VAL A 59 -5.80 9.29 0.88
N ILE A 60 -6.00 8.10 1.41
CA ILE A 60 -5.05 7.43 2.31
C ILE A 60 -4.61 6.12 1.66
N GLY A 61 -3.42 5.64 1.97
CA GLY A 61 -2.90 4.44 1.32
C GLY A 61 -2.01 3.60 2.20
N SER A 62 -1.89 2.34 1.83
CA SER A 62 -1.14 1.30 2.52
C SER A 62 -0.12 0.65 1.61
N VAL A 63 1.08 0.34 2.13
CA VAL A 63 2.21 -0.18 1.36
C VAL A 63 3.17 -1.02 2.18
N GLY A 64 3.82 -1.96 1.50
CA GLY A 64 4.99 -2.70 1.97
C GLY A 64 4.69 -4.04 2.61
N GLU A 65 3.48 -4.24 3.10
CA GLU A 65 2.99 -5.51 3.66
C GLU A 65 1.46 -5.57 3.58
N PRO A 66 0.83 -6.74 3.67
CA PRO A 66 -0.63 -6.85 3.73
C PRO A 66 -1.18 -6.13 4.97
N ILE A 67 -2.22 -5.33 4.77
CA ILE A 67 -2.97 -4.73 5.86
C ILE A 67 -4.09 -5.67 6.30
N ASN A 68 -4.15 -6.01 7.59
CA ASN A 68 -5.26 -6.79 8.13
C ASN A 68 -6.55 -5.94 8.25
N GLU A 69 -7.70 -6.59 8.25
CA GLU A 69 -9.01 -5.92 8.25
C GLU A 69 -9.18 -4.94 9.42
N GLU A 70 -8.74 -5.32 10.62
CA GLU A 70 -8.83 -4.46 11.81
C GLU A 70 -8.07 -3.14 11.63
N ALA A 71 -6.81 -3.21 11.17
CA ALA A 71 -6.01 -2.02 10.90
C ALA A 71 -6.58 -1.20 9.73
N TRP A 72 -7.12 -1.87 8.70
CA TRP A 72 -7.78 -1.23 7.58
C TRP A 72 -8.99 -0.42 8.07
N HIS A 73 -9.87 -1.01 8.89
CA HIS A 73 -11.04 -0.32 9.45
C HIS A 73 -10.63 0.84 10.36
N TRP A 74 -9.68 0.64 11.26
CA TRP A 74 -9.19 1.72 12.10
C TRP A 74 -8.66 2.91 11.27
N TYR A 75 -7.86 2.62 10.25
CA TYR A 75 -7.26 3.62 9.38
C TYR A 75 -8.34 4.37 8.56
N ASN A 76 -9.28 3.64 7.99
CA ASN A 76 -10.41 4.20 7.26
C ASN A 76 -11.30 5.09 8.14
N ASP A 77 -11.61 4.61 9.36
CA ASP A 77 -12.59 5.27 10.24
C ASP A 77 -12.02 6.50 10.92
N HIS A 78 -10.81 6.41 11.43
CA HIS A 78 -10.22 7.46 12.27
C HIS A 78 -9.33 8.44 11.51
N VAL A 79 -8.63 7.99 10.49
CA VAL A 79 -7.77 8.85 9.67
C VAL A 79 -8.46 9.30 8.39
N GLY A 80 -9.04 8.35 7.67
CA GLY A 80 -9.82 8.61 6.46
C GLY A 80 -11.18 9.25 6.72
N ASN A 81 -11.68 9.13 7.96
CA ASN A 81 -13.00 9.58 8.40
C ASN A 81 -14.13 9.05 7.50
N LYS A 82 -13.99 7.81 7.01
CA LYS A 82 -14.89 7.14 6.04
C LYS A 82 -15.12 7.92 4.74
N ARG A 83 -14.38 8.99 4.54
CA ARG A 83 -14.49 9.93 3.42
C ARG A 83 -13.38 9.71 2.39
N CYS A 84 -12.18 9.39 2.86
CA CYS A 84 -11.04 9.16 2.00
C CYS A 84 -11.00 7.70 1.54
N PRO A 85 -10.93 7.40 0.24
CA PRO A 85 -10.66 6.05 -0.20
C PRO A 85 -9.31 5.57 0.34
N LEU A 86 -9.28 4.33 0.87
CA LEU A 86 -8.06 3.66 1.29
C LEU A 86 -7.53 2.82 0.14
N VAL A 87 -6.40 3.25 -0.41
CA VAL A 87 -5.71 2.58 -1.53
C VAL A 87 -4.67 1.64 -0.95
N ASP A 88 -5.03 0.37 -0.83
CA ASP A 88 -4.08 -0.68 -0.50
C ASP A 88 -3.32 -1.08 -1.77
N THR A 89 -1.99 -1.12 -1.70
CA THR A 89 -1.15 -1.29 -2.88
C THR A 89 -0.29 -2.54 -2.77
N TRP A 90 -0.23 -3.30 -3.85
CA TRP A 90 0.75 -4.35 -3.99
C TRP A 90 1.81 -3.99 -5.04
N TRP A 91 3.06 -4.06 -4.62
CA TRP A 91 4.24 -3.94 -5.46
C TRP A 91 5.46 -4.48 -4.71
N GLN A 92 6.56 -4.61 -5.42
CA GLN A 92 7.85 -5.05 -4.89
C GLN A 92 8.95 -4.13 -5.40
N THR A 93 10.12 -4.16 -4.79
CA THR A 93 11.31 -3.46 -5.30
C THR A 93 11.57 -3.82 -6.75
N GLU A 94 11.41 -5.10 -7.09
CA GLU A 94 11.63 -5.67 -8.41
C GLU A 94 10.57 -5.27 -9.44
N THR A 95 9.39 -4.89 -9.00
CA THR A 95 8.37 -4.38 -9.92
C THR A 95 8.58 -2.90 -10.26
N GLY A 96 9.25 -2.15 -9.40
CA GLY A 96 9.60 -0.74 -9.59
C GLY A 96 8.42 0.23 -9.62
N SER A 97 7.19 -0.28 -9.59
CA SER A 97 5.96 0.48 -9.52
C SER A 97 4.82 -0.34 -8.90
N ILE A 98 3.73 0.33 -8.53
CA ILE A 98 2.50 -0.33 -8.08
C ILE A 98 1.92 -1.14 -9.23
N MET A 99 1.58 -2.41 -8.94
CA MET A 99 1.03 -3.36 -9.90
C MET A 99 -0.46 -3.60 -9.70
N ILE A 100 -0.89 -3.69 -8.43
CA ILE A 100 -2.27 -3.96 -8.05
C ILE A 100 -2.69 -2.93 -7.02
N ALA A 101 -3.78 -2.23 -7.27
CA ALA A 101 -4.35 -1.24 -6.36
C ALA A 101 -5.79 -0.87 -6.77
N PRO A 102 -6.67 -0.49 -5.83
CA PRO A 102 -7.97 0.08 -6.19
C PRO A 102 -7.80 1.48 -6.79
N LEU A 103 -8.62 1.79 -7.79
CA LEU A 103 -8.73 3.15 -8.34
C LEU A 103 -9.68 3.96 -7.47
N PRO A 104 -9.23 5.05 -6.82
CA PRO A 104 -10.07 5.91 -5.99
C PRO A 104 -11.34 6.38 -6.71
N GLY A 105 -12.50 6.19 -6.09
CA GLY A 105 -13.78 6.60 -6.65
C GLY A 105 -14.34 5.69 -7.76
N VAL A 106 -13.61 4.66 -8.18
CA VAL A 106 -14.03 3.73 -9.24
C VAL A 106 -14.16 2.31 -8.71
N THR A 107 -13.13 1.83 -8.00
CA THR A 107 -13.10 0.45 -7.50
C THR A 107 -13.81 0.35 -6.15
N THR A 108 -14.69 -0.64 -5.99
CA THR A 108 -15.22 -1.00 -4.67
C THR A 108 -14.07 -1.49 -3.78
N LEU A 109 -13.88 -0.80 -2.66
CA LEU A 109 -12.80 -1.14 -1.72
C LEU A 109 -13.16 -2.41 -0.95
N LYS A 110 -12.14 -3.24 -0.72
CA LYS A 110 -12.24 -4.45 0.10
C LYS A 110 -11.16 -4.41 1.17
N PRO A 111 -11.50 -4.45 2.46
CA PRO A 111 -10.50 -4.49 3.53
C PRO A 111 -9.47 -5.60 3.32
N GLY A 112 -8.19 -5.27 3.50
CA GLY A 112 -7.09 -6.23 3.36
C GLY A 112 -6.81 -6.71 1.94
N CYS A 113 -7.30 -6.01 0.91
CA CYS A 113 -7.15 -6.43 -0.48
C CYS A 113 -6.72 -5.28 -1.40
N ALA A 114 -5.64 -5.48 -2.15
CA ALA A 114 -5.20 -4.52 -3.19
C ALA A 114 -6.12 -4.52 -4.44
N THR A 115 -7.06 -5.44 -4.53
CA THR A 115 -8.16 -5.53 -5.50
C THR A 115 -7.77 -5.83 -6.95
N ASN A 116 -7.58 -4.81 -7.79
CA ASN A 116 -7.48 -4.97 -9.23
C ASN A 116 -6.08 -4.63 -9.78
N PRO A 117 -5.62 -5.31 -10.83
CA PRO A 117 -4.39 -4.91 -11.50
C PRO A 117 -4.53 -3.52 -12.13
N LEU A 118 -3.45 -2.76 -12.11
CA LEU A 118 -3.38 -1.50 -12.86
C LEU A 118 -3.29 -1.75 -14.36
N PHE A 119 -3.50 -0.69 -15.15
CA PHE A 119 -3.54 -0.76 -16.61
C PHE A 119 -2.24 -1.33 -17.19
N GLY A 120 -2.37 -2.33 -18.06
CA GLY A 120 -1.27 -3.01 -18.69
C GLY A 120 -0.63 -4.14 -17.85
N ILE A 121 -1.09 -4.37 -16.63
CA ILE A 121 -0.63 -5.46 -15.79
C ILE A 121 -1.58 -6.65 -15.92
N GLU A 122 -1.03 -7.82 -16.26
CA GLU A 122 -1.78 -9.08 -16.42
C GLU A 122 -1.33 -10.09 -15.36
N PRO A 123 -1.91 -10.07 -14.15
CA PRO A 123 -1.59 -11.04 -13.11
C PRO A 123 -2.20 -12.41 -13.46
N LEU A 124 -1.55 -13.45 -12.98
CA LEU A 124 -2.00 -14.83 -13.05
C LEU A 124 -1.70 -15.51 -11.71
N VAL A 125 -2.66 -16.19 -11.13
CA VAL A 125 -2.46 -17.00 -9.94
C VAL A 125 -2.38 -18.47 -10.35
N CYS A 126 -1.31 -19.15 -9.99
CA CYS A 126 -1.09 -20.54 -10.34
C CYS A 126 -0.72 -21.38 -9.12
N LEU A 127 -1.10 -22.63 -9.16
CA LEU A 127 -0.61 -23.67 -8.25
C LEU A 127 0.90 -23.92 -8.49
N GLU A 128 1.50 -24.76 -7.67
CA GLU A 128 2.94 -25.10 -7.77
C GLU A 128 3.30 -25.79 -9.09
N ASP A 129 2.38 -26.58 -9.66
CA ASP A 129 2.52 -27.22 -10.96
C ASP A 129 2.29 -26.29 -12.15
N ARG A 130 2.14 -24.98 -11.91
CA ARG A 130 1.81 -23.93 -12.88
C ARG A 130 0.41 -24.02 -13.50
N THR A 131 -0.47 -24.87 -12.96
CA THR A 131 -1.89 -24.84 -13.34
C THR A 131 -2.54 -23.58 -12.83
N VAL A 132 -3.34 -22.93 -13.68
CA VAL A 132 -4.04 -21.69 -13.33
C VAL A 132 -5.09 -21.99 -12.25
N CYS A 133 -5.04 -21.25 -11.15
CA CYS A 133 -6.02 -21.37 -10.08
C CYS A 133 -7.43 -20.97 -10.53
N LYS A 134 -8.42 -21.69 -10.04
CA LYS A 134 -9.83 -21.29 -10.13
C LYS A 134 -10.12 -20.15 -9.14
N PRO A 135 -11.18 -19.37 -9.38
CA PRO A 135 -11.62 -18.38 -8.41
C PRO A 135 -11.85 -19.01 -7.01
N GLY A 136 -11.21 -18.42 -5.99
CA GLY A 136 -11.26 -18.90 -4.61
C GLY A 136 -10.15 -19.90 -4.22
N GLU A 137 -9.27 -20.28 -5.15
CA GLU A 137 -8.09 -21.08 -4.84
C GLU A 137 -6.89 -20.17 -4.58
N ASP A 138 -6.07 -20.56 -3.61
CA ASP A 138 -4.81 -19.91 -3.29
C ASP A 138 -3.68 -20.40 -4.19
N GLY A 139 -2.76 -19.50 -4.54
CA GLY A 139 -1.61 -19.84 -5.39
C GLY A 139 -0.55 -18.77 -5.42
N ARG A 140 0.47 -18.99 -6.25
CA ARG A 140 1.55 -18.02 -6.49
C ARG A 140 1.12 -17.00 -7.53
N LEU A 141 1.43 -15.74 -7.26
CA LEU A 141 1.17 -14.63 -8.19
C LEU A 141 2.29 -14.54 -9.23
N PHE A 142 1.90 -14.57 -10.49
CA PHE A 142 2.75 -14.32 -11.65
C PHE A 142 2.26 -13.08 -12.41
N ILE A 143 3.16 -12.39 -13.08
CA ILE A 143 2.82 -11.34 -14.06
C ILE A 143 3.17 -11.86 -15.46
N LYS A 144 2.17 -11.97 -16.32
CA LYS A 144 2.30 -12.64 -17.63
C LYS A 144 3.16 -11.91 -18.65
N LYS A 145 3.24 -10.58 -18.56
CA LYS A 145 3.95 -9.75 -19.54
C LYS A 145 4.90 -8.78 -18.85
N PRO A 146 6.02 -8.44 -19.48
CA PRO A 146 6.90 -7.40 -18.97
C PRO A 146 6.18 -6.05 -18.93
N TRP A 147 6.64 -5.17 -18.03
CA TRP A 147 6.15 -3.81 -17.86
C TRP A 147 7.33 -2.84 -17.78
N PRO A 148 7.11 -1.52 -18.00
CA PRO A 148 8.22 -0.57 -18.16
C PRO A 148 9.17 -0.44 -16.97
N SER A 149 8.68 -0.61 -15.74
CA SER A 149 9.46 -0.46 -14.50
C SER A 149 10.02 -1.76 -13.94
N GLN A 150 9.87 -2.88 -14.65
CA GLN A 150 10.41 -4.18 -14.24
C GLN A 150 11.93 -4.11 -14.05
N ALA A 151 12.43 -4.67 -12.97
CA ALA A 151 13.86 -4.86 -12.76
C ALA A 151 14.47 -5.69 -13.91
N ARG A 152 15.65 -5.29 -14.37
CA ARG A 152 16.33 -5.96 -15.48
C ARG A 152 17.43 -6.90 -15.03
N THR A 153 17.89 -6.73 -13.81
CA THR A 153 18.97 -7.51 -13.21
C THR A 153 19.13 -7.16 -11.73
N ILE A 154 19.92 -7.95 -11.01
CA ILE A 154 20.52 -7.61 -9.73
C ILE A 154 21.94 -7.10 -10.00
N TRP A 155 22.32 -5.98 -9.46
CA TRP A 155 23.65 -5.41 -9.63
C TRP A 155 24.72 -6.40 -9.19
N GLY A 156 25.65 -6.71 -10.13
CA GLY A 156 26.74 -7.64 -9.88
C GLY A 156 26.37 -9.12 -9.81
N ASP A 157 25.07 -9.49 -9.95
CA ASP A 157 24.63 -10.88 -9.83
C ASP A 157 23.40 -11.16 -10.74
N HIS A 158 23.63 -11.16 -12.05
CA HIS A 158 22.56 -11.44 -13.01
C HIS A 158 22.00 -12.86 -12.89
N GLN A 159 22.88 -13.84 -12.57
CA GLN A 159 22.43 -15.23 -12.45
C GLN A 159 21.39 -15.39 -11.33
N ARG A 160 21.61 -14.78 -10.18
CA ARG A 160 20.63 -14.75 -9.08
C ARG A 160 19.29 -14.13 -9.51
N TYR A 161 19.32 -13.08 -10.34
CA TYR A 161 18.09 -12.50 -10.89
C TYR A 161 17.31 -13.52 -11.74
N MET A 162 18.00 -14.26 -12.61
CA MET A 162 17.38 -15.29 -13.44
C MET A 162 16.82 -16.43 -12.59
N ASP A 163 17.60 -16.93 -11.63
CA ASP A 163 17.22 -18.05 -10.77
C ASP A 163 16.03 -17.72 -9.85
N THR A 164 15.91 -16.46 -9.43
CA THR A 164 14.86 -16.02 -8.51
C THR A 164 13.53 -15.72 -9.19
N TYR A 165 13.57 -15.15 -10.39
CA TYR A 165 12.35 -14.58 -11.00
C TYR A 165 11.92 -15.23 -12.30
N TRP A 166 12.79 -16.09 -12.90
CA TRP A 166 12.53 -16.64 -14.23
C TRP A 166 12.53 -18.18 -14.30
N ASN A 167 12.88 -18.87 -13.22
CA ASN A 167 12.89 -20.34 -13.15
C ASN A 167 11.63 -20.94 -12.50
#